data_ce9f0883d3dc3429eb3cd56a32d5fdb7
#
_entry.id   ce9f0883d3dc3429eb3cd56a32d5fdb7
#
_cell.length_a   1.000
_cell.length_b   1.000
_cell.length_c   1.000
_cell.angle_alpha   90.00
_cell.angle_beta   90.00
_cell.angle_gamma   90.00
#
_symmetry.space_group_name_H-M   'P 1'
#
loop_
_entity.id
_entity.type
_entity.pdbx_description
1 polymer ?
#
loop_
_entity_poly.entity_id
_entity_poly.type
_entity_poly.pdbx_seq_one_letter_code
_entity_poly.pdbx_strand_id
1 'polypeptide(L)'
;MLHTRTSAAPDTRAREYFEKTIALLNEHGTTPVIVIMPIHPRVLRVMKEHDMGGERQQLRDYLAALEQTASIKVLDFTTIRSFGGEADWFYDGVHITRRNTNRVITAVKAKAGEYLK
;
A
#
# COMPACT_ATOMS: atom_id res chain seq x y z
N MET A 1 -5.16 -16.01 22.91
CA MET A 1 -4.95 -15.72 22.30
C MET A 1 -4.73 -15.30 21.58
N LEU A 2 -5.00 -15.19 21.46
CA LEU A 2 -4.78 -14.85 20.69
C LEU A 2 -4.45 -14.00 20.06
N HIS A 3 -4.47 -13.91 19.85
CA HIS A 3 -4.12 -13.11 19.30
C HIS A 3 -4.27 -12.31 18.75
N THR A 4 -4.64 -12.27 18.92
CA THR A 4 -4.95 -11.57 18.40
C THR A 4 -4.62 -10.59 17.96
N ARG A 5 -4.14 -10.52 17.78
CA ARG A 5 -3.74 -9.56 17.47
C ARG A 5 -4.10 -8.95 16.70
N THR A 6 -4.68 -9.36 16.68
CA THR A 6 -5.00 -8.65 15.73
C THR A 6 -5.06 -7.33 15.73
N SER A 7 -4.30 -6.79 15.99
CA SER A 7 -4.36 -5.39 15.88
C SER A 7 -4.42 -4.94 14.46
N ALA A 8 -5.35 -4.13 14.14
CA ALA A 8 -5.48 -3.57 12.82
C ALA A 8 -4.54 -2.39 12.61
N ALA A 9 -4.06 -1.77 13.67
CA ALA A 9 -3.13 -0.65 13.57
C ALA A 9 -1.70 -1.14 13.45
N PRO A 10 -0.82 -0.42 12.73
CA PRO A 10 0.60 -0.76 12.70
C PRO A 10 1.19 -0.78 14.10
N ASP A 11 2.11 -1.70 14.33
CA ASP A 11 2.86 -1.74 15.58
C ASP A 11 3.55 -0.39 15.82
N THR A 12 3.52 0.08 17.04
CA THR A 12 4.10 1.38 17.41
C THR A 12 5.57 1.47 17.02
N ARG A 13 6.35 0.41 17.27
CA ARG A 13 7.77 0.39 16.92
C ARG A 13 7.98 0.45 15.42
N ALA A 14 7.21 -0.35 14.67
CA ALA A 14 7.30 -0.35 13.22
C ALA A 14 6.94 1.04 12.67
N ARG A 15 5.93 1.67 13.24
CA ARG A 15 5.51 3.00 12.85
C ARG A 15 6.59 4.04 13.13
N GLU A 16 7.24 3.94 14.29
CA GLU A 16 8.33 4.85 14.64
C GLU A 16 9.50 4.74 13.65
N TYR A 17 9.89 3.51 13.29
CA TYR A 17 10.96 3.30 12.31
C TYR A 17 10.56 3.84 10.95
N PHE A 18 9.32 3.58 10.54
CA PHE A 18 8.81 4.05 9.26
C PHE A 18 8.86 5.58 9.20
N GLU A 19 8.36 6.24 10.24
CA GLU A 19 8.31 7.70 10.28
C GLU A 19 9.71 8.32 10.35
N LYS A 20 10.64 7.68 11.07
CA LYS A 20 12.02 8.14 11.08
C LYS A 20 12.68 8.00 9.71
N THR A 21 12.39 6.91 9.01
CA THR A 21 12.89 6.71 7.65
C THR A 21 12.37 7.80 6.72
N ILE A 22 11.07 8.09 6.81
CA ILE A 22 10.46 9.17 6.02
C ILE A 22 11.12 10.52 6.34
N ALA A 23 11.30 10.81 7.63
CA ALA A 23 11.92 12.07 8.04
C ALA A 23 13.33 12.21 7.49
N LEU A 24 14.11 11.13 7.55
CA LEU A 24 15.47 11.13 7.02
C LEU A 24 15.49 11.38 5.52
N LEU A 25 14.60 10.71 4.77
CA LEU A 25 14.49 10.92 3.33
C LEU A 25 14.09 12.34 3.01
N ASN A 26 13.11 12.89 3.76
CA ASN A 26 12.67 14.27 3.56
C ASN A 26 13.81 15.28 3.85
N GLU A 27 14.63 15.03 4.85
CA GLU A 27 15.78 15.88 5.15
C GLU A 27 16.75 15.95 3.98
N HIS A 28 16.84 14.88 3.21
CA HIS A 28 17.73 14.82 2.04
C HIS A 28 17.03 15.23 0.75
N GLY A 29 15.84 15.82 0.86
CA GLY A 29 15.12 16.32 -0.31
C GLY A 29 14.38 15.25 -1.11
N THR A 30 14.22 14.06 -0.54
CA THR A 30 13.54 12.95 -1.21
C THR A 30 12.11 12.82 -0.71
N THR A 31 11.17 12.70 -1.64
CA THR A 31 9.76 12.37 -1.33
C THR A 31 9.53 10.92 -1.73
N PRO A 32 9.45 10.01 -0.75
CA PRO A 32 9.23 8.59 -1.09
C PRO A 32 7.82 8.35 -1.61
N VAL A 33 7.71 7.37 -2.51
CA VAL A 33 6.43 6.91 -3.05
C VAL A 33 6.08 5.62 -2.33
N ILE A 34 4.93 5.62 -1.67
CA ILE A 34 4.45 4.47 -0.89
C ILE A 34 3.34 3.80 -1.70
N VAL A 35 3.49 2.54 -1.99
CA VAL A 35 2.51 1.79 -2.78
C VAL A 35 1.83 0.75 -1.90
N ILE A 36 0.50 0.82 -1.83
CA ILE A 36 -0.30 -0.23 -1.20
C ILE A 36 -0.55 -1.28 -2.28
N MET A 37 -0.05 -2.48 -2.04
CA MET A 37 -0.01 -3.53 -3.06
C MET A 37 -1.37 -4.18 -3.31
N PRO A 38 -1.56 -4.73 -4.53
CA PRO A 38 -2.85 -5.29 -4.93
C PRO A 38 -3.22 -6.59 -4.22
N ILE A 39 -4.52 -6.83 -4.15
CA ILE A 39 -5.09 -8.09 -3.68
C ILE A 39 -6.02 -8.62 -4.79
N HIS A 40 -6.00 -9.93 -5.02
CA HIS A 40 -6.87 -10.55 -6.01
C HIS A 40 -8.35 -10.23 -5.71
N PRO A 41 -9.15 -9.91 -6.74
CA PRO A 41 -10.55 -9.53 -6.53
C PRO A 41 -11.38 -10.53 -5.75
N ARG A 42 -11.12 -11.84 -5.90
CA ARG A 42 -11.84 -12.86 -5.14
C ARG A 42 -11.54 -12.79 -3.66
N VAL A 43 -10.27 -12.53 -3.32
CA VAL A 43 -9.85 -12.38 -1.93
C VAL A 43 -10.48 -11.13 -1.33
N LEU A 44 -10.48 -10.02 -2.08
CA LEU A 44 -11.14 -8.80 -1.64
C LEU A 44 -12.61 -9.02 -1.35
N ARG A 45 -13.30 -9.79 -2.19
CA ARG A 45 -14.71 -10.11 -1.99
C ARG A 45 -14.92 -10.91 -0.70
N VAL A 46 -14.10 -11.94 -0.49
CA VAL A 46 -14.17 -12.75 0.73
C VAL A 46 -13.91 -11.89 1.96
N MET A 47 -12.90 -11.02 1.90
CA MET A 47 -12.61 -10.13 3.01
C MET A 47 -13.79 -9.23 3.33
N LYS A 48 -14.44 -8.70 2.30
CA LYS A 48 -15.62 -7.84 2.48
C LYS A 48 -16.79 -8.61 3.09
N GLU A 49 -17.02 -9.83 2.61
CA GLU A 49 -18.11 -10.67 3.11
C GLU A 49 -17.93 -11.06 4.57
N HIS A 50 -16.69 -11.14 5.03
CA HIS A 50 -16.37 -11.52 6.41
C HIS A 50 -15.89 -10.34 7.25
N ASP A 51 -16.10 -9.13 6.76
CA ASP A 51 -15.76 -7.89 7.47
C ASP A 51 -14.28 -7.86 7.89
N MET A 52 -13.40 -8.24 7.00
CA MET A 52 -11.96 -8.35 7.25
C MET A 52 -11.15 -7.21 6.65
N GLY A 53 -11.80 -6.12 6.27
CA GLY A 53 -11.13 -4.99 5.61
C GLY A 53 -10.61 -3.90 6.55
N GLY A 54 -10.84 -4.04 7.86
CA GLY A 54 -10.53 -2.98 8.82
C GLY A 54 -9.06 -2.61 8.90
N GLU A 55 -8.17 -3.61 8.83
CA GLU A 55 -6.74 -3.36 8.91
C GLU A 55 -6.23 -2.52 7.75
N ARG A 56 -6.70 -2.81 6.55
CA ARG A 56 -6.27 -2.05 5.37
C ARG A 56 -6.86 -0.64 5.40
N GLN A 57 -8.07 -0.47 5.91
CA GLN A 57 -8.64 0.85 6.06
C GLN A 57 -7.85 1.67 7.08
N GLN A 58 -7.44 1.05 8.18
CA GLN A 58 -6.60 1.74 9.17
C GLN A 58 -5.25 2.13 8.59
N LEU A 59 -4.67 1.28 7.75
CA LEU A 59 -3.43 1.61 7.07
C LEU A 59 -3.62 2.82 6.15
N ARG A 60 -4.70 2.82 5.36
CA ARG A 60 -5.01 3.96 4.47
C ARG A 60 -5.18 5.24 5.26
N ASP A 61 -5.91 5.17 6.36
CA ASP A 61 -6.16 6.35 7.21
C ASP A 61 -4.85 6.86 7.82
N TYR A 62 -4.00 5.95 8.27
CA TYR A 62 -2.70 6.31 8.82
C TYR A 62 -1.83 7.01 7.77
N LEU A 63 -1.74 6.45 6.57
CA LEU A 63 -0.93 7.02 5.50
C LEU A 63 -1.50 8.36 5.03
N ALA A 64 -2.83 8.49 4.97
CA ALA A 64 -3.47 9.75 4.59
C ALA A 64 -3.16 10.84 5.62
N ALA A 65 -3.17 10.50 6.90
CA ALA A 65 -2.80 11.44 7.94
C ALA A 65 -1.34 11.84 7.84
N LEU A 66 -0.47 10.88 7.54
CA LEU A 66 0.97 11.13 7.42
C LEU A 66 1.29 12.05 6.24
N GLU A 67 0.51 11.97 5.16
CA GLU A 67 0.67 12.87 4.01
C GLU A 67 0.43 14.33 4.38
N GLN A 68 -0.28 14.60 5.46
CA GLN A 68 -0.54 15.97 5.90
C GLN A 68 0.65 16.57 6.65
N THR A 69 1.55 15.75 7.19
CA THR A 69 2.65 16.22 8.05
C THR A 69 4.03 15.89 7.49
N ALA A 70 4.11 14.99 6.52
CA ALA A 70 5.38 14.58 5.91
C ALA A 70 5.27 14.63 4.41
N SER A 71 6.41 14.67 3.73
CA SER A 71 6.45 14.68 2.27
C SER A 71 6.51 13.25 1.77
N ILE A 72 5.37 12.67 1.48
CA ILE A 72 5.24 11.34 0.88
C ILE A 72 4.16 11.37 -0.20
N LYS A 73 4.23 10.43 -1.13
CA LYS A 73 3.19 10.22 -2.13
C LYS A 73 2.65 8.82 -1.95
N VAL A 74 1.36 8.69 -1.66
CA VAL A 74 0.73 7.39 -1.45
C VAL A 74 -0.09 7.00 -2.67
N LEU A 75 0.13 5.79 -3.17
CA LEU A 75 -0.63 5.21 -4.27
C LEU A 75 -1.29 3.93 -3.75
N ASP A 76 -2.61 3.89 -3.77
CA ASP A 76 -3.36 2.72 -3.33
C ASP A 76 -3.73 1.88 -4.54
N PHE A 77 -3.01 0.78 -4.74
CA PHE A 77 -3.28 -0.15 -5.84
C PHE A 77 -3.93 -1.44 -5.35
N THR A 78 -4.69 -1.37 -4.26
CA THR A 78 -5.39 -2.54 -3.71
C THR A 78 -6.23 -3.25 -4.77
N THR A 79 -6.90 -2.51 -5.64
CA THR A 79 -7.74 -3.09 -6.69
C THR A 79 -7.01 -3.13 -8.03
N ILE A 80 -7.26 -4.18 -8.82
CA ILE A 80 -6.63 -4.28 -10.14
C ILE A 80 -7.02 -3.12 -11.06
N ARG A 81 -8.21 -2.59 -10.89
CA ARG A 81 -8.67 -1.45 -11.69
C ARG A 81 -7.79 -0.22 -11.48
N SER A 82 -7.26 -0.04 -10.28
CA SER A 82 -6.49 1.16 -9.94
C SER A 82 -5.16 1.28 -10.69
N PHE A 83 -4.64 0.17 -11.23
CA PHE A 83 -3.37 0.21 -11.96
C PHE A 83 -3.44 -0.49 -13.33
N GLY A 84 -4.66 -0.85 -13.77
CA GLY A 84 -4.83 -1.52 -15.06
C GLY A 84 -4.38 -2.98 -15.07
N GLY A 85 -4.49 -3.66 -13.94
CA GLY A 85 -4.10 -5.06 -13.82
C GLY A 85 -5.19 -6.02 -14.25
N GLU A 86 -4.88 -7.32 -14.13
CA GLU A 86 -5.78 -8.41 -14.50
C GLU A 86 -5.85 -9.44 -13.39
N ALA A 87 -7.05 -10.00 -13.17
CA ALA A 87 -7.24 -11.00 -12.12
C ALA A 87 -6.42 -12.27 -12.38
N ASP A 88 -6.20 -12.61 -13.64
CA ASP A 88 -5.46 -13.83 -13.99
C ASP A 88 -3.95 -13.72 -13.79
N TRP A 89 -3.45 -12.54 -13.47
CA TRP A 89 -2.02 -12.27 -13.35
C TRP A 89 -1.58 -12.24 -11.88
N PHE A 90 -2.08 -13.18 -11.09
CA PHE A 90 -1.65 -13.41 -9.71
C PHE A 90 -1.17 -14.85 -9.58
N TYR A 91 -0.15 -15.06 -8.75
CA TYR A 91 0.28 -16.40 -8.36
C TYR A 91 -0.70 -17.01 -7.36
N ASP A 92 -1.20 -16.17 -6.45
CA ASP A 92 -2.16 -16.54 -5.42
C ASP A 92 -2.97 -15.28 -5.07
N GLY A 93 -3.62 -15.27 -3.91
CA GLY A 93 -4.49 -14.14 -3.54
C GLY A 93 -3.79 -12.82 -3.33
N VAL A 94 -2.48 -12.81 -3.10
CA VAL A 94 -1.74 -11.60 -2.71
C VAL A 94 -0.40 -11.41 -3.42
N HIS A 95 -0.01 -12.33 -4.30
CA HIS A 95 1.26 -12.21 -5.01
C HIS A 95 1.04 -12.05 -6.51
N ILE A 96 1.45 -10.90 -7.03
CA ILE A 96 1.25 -10.58 -8.44
C ILE A 96 2.38 -11.17 -9.29
N THR A 97 2.03 -11.52 -10.54
CA THR A 97 3.00 -12.01 -11.51
C THR A 97 3.73 -10.82 -12.13
N ARG A 98 4.72 -11.13 -12.98
CA ARG A 98 5.47 -10.09 -13.72
C ARG A 98 4.55 -9.16 -14.50
N ARG A 99 3.47 -9.70 -15.09
CA ARG A 99 2.55 -8.88 -15.88
C ARG A 99 1.86 -7.82 -15.03
N ASN A 100 1.31 -8.20 -13.88
CA ASN A 100 0.73 -7.21 -12.98
C ASN A 100 1.80 -6.28 -12.42
N THR A 101 3.00 -6.81 -12.12
CA THR A 101 4.11 -5.98 -11.65
C THR A 101 4.45 -4.89 -12.66
N ASN A 102 4.50 -5.24 -13.95
CA ASN A 102 4.77 -4.26 -15.00
C ASN A 102 3.67 -3.20 -15.07
N ARG A 103 2.41 -3.60 -14.87
CA ARG A 103 1.31 -2.64 -14.83
C ARG A 103 1.42 -1.71 -13.63
N VAL A 104 1.80 -2.26 -12.46
CA VAL A 104 2.03 -1.43 -11.27
C VAL A 104 3.14 -0.42 -11.55
N ILE A 105 4.27 -0.87 -12.10
CA ILE A 105 5.39 0.02 -12.39
C ILE A 105 4.98 1.13 -13.38
N THR A 106 4.26 0.77 -14.43
CA THR A 106 3.77 1.75 -15.39
C THR A 106 2.86 2.78 -14.73
N ALA A 107 1.96 2.32 -13.86
CA ALA A 107 1.05 3.20 -13.14
C ALA A 107 1.80 4.11 -12.16
N VAL A 108 2.81 3.58 -11.46
CA VAL A 108 3.65 4.39 -10.57
C VAL A 108 4.33 5.50 -11.35
N LYS A 109 4.93 5.17 -12.49
CA LYS A 109 5.59 6.18 -13.33
C LYS A 109 4.62 7.24 -13.82
N ALA A 110 3.40 6.83 -14.20
CA ALA A 110 2.40 7.76 -14.69
C ALA A 110 1.89 8.69 -13.58
N LYS A 111 1.71 8.16 -12.37
CA LYS A 111 1.08 8.92 -11.27
C LYS A 111 2.06 9.63 -10.36
N ALA A 112 3.30 9.14 -10.29
CA ALA A 112 4.28 9.64 -9.33
C ALA A 112 5.68 9.77 -9.93
N GLY A 113 5.80 9.79 -11.26
CA GLY A 113 7.10 9.85 -11.93
C GLY A 113 7.95 11.04 -11.52
N GLU A 114 7.32 12.16 -11.18
CA GLU A 114 8.03 13.36 -10.75
C GLU A 114 8.82 13.14 -9.46
N TYR A 115 8.47 12.15 -8.67
CA TYR A 115 9.15 11.83 -7.40
C TYR A 115 10.25 10.78 -7.58
N LEU A 116 10.37 10.17 -8.76
CA LEU A 116 11.29 9.06 -9.01
C LEU A 116 12.56 9.54 -9.72
N LYS A 117 13.31 10.39 -9.08
CA LYS A 117 14.52 10.95 -9.68
C LYS A 117 15.80 10.42 -9.05
#